data_6034367da50eaedbe3ef8d76c8a169de
#
_entry.id   6034367da50eaedbe3ef8d76c8a169de
#
_cell.length_a   1.000
_cell.length_b   1.000
_cell.length_c   1.000
_cell.angle_alpha   90.00
_cell.angle_beta   90.00
_cell.angle_gamma   90.00
#
_symmetry.space_group_name_H-M   'P 1'
#
loop_
_entity.id
_entity.type
_entity.pdbx_description
1 polymer ?
#
loop_
_entity_poly.entity_id
_entity_poly.type
_entity_poly.pdbx_seq_one_letter_code
_entity_poly.pdbx_strand_id
1 'polypeptide(L)'
;AVVGTAAGLFAADVARVTGREIPVVAGQELPAGTRYAVIVGTVGQSRWIDELAAEKKRDVSAIEGGWERYTLRLVDRPGHGLRKALVIAGSDRRGAAYGLLSVSRAIGVSPWYWWADAPVEHRERLTLRVADYTSAAPSVKYRGIFINDEDWGLYRWAKENFEKELGNIGPKTYEKVCELLLRLQANYLAPAMHDATTAFYKIPENRAIADRYAIAIGSSHCEPLGLNTASEWDSKTRGEWDYVNNKAGVDRALKERVETSAPYENVYTLALRGLHDRAMAGIEDLDARKATMQEALLAQPQILADVLGKPAEEIPQVFTPYKEVLDVYNRGLQLPDDVTIIWPDDNYGYMKRLSSPEEQRRSGRSGVYYHSSYLGRPHDYLWMNTTSPTLMYEELRKAYDSTADRVWLLNAGDIKSCEFAVDFFLAM
;
A
#
# COMPACT_ATOMS: atom_id res chain seq x y z
N ALA A 1 5.52 -16.14 0.04
CA ALA A 1 5.21 -15.67 -1.33
C ALA A 1 6.11 -14.49 -1.72
N VAL A 2 6.04 -13.32 -1.08
CA VAL A 2 6.74 -12.10 -1.54
C VAL A 2 8.27 -12.23 -1.63
N VAL A 3 8.92 -12.96 -0.73
CA VAL A 3 10.38 -13.19 -0.80
C VAL A 3 10.76 -13.94 -2.08
N GLY A 4 9.98 -14.94 -2.48
CA GLY A 4 10.17 -15.66 -3.75
C GLY A 4 9.90 -14.75 -4.97
N THR A 5 8.87 -13.91 -4.90
CA THR A 5 8.58 -12.89 -5.93
C THR A 5 9.77 -11.92 -6.09
N ALA A 6 10.26 -11.37 -4.98
CA ALA A 6 11.43 -10.48 -4.99
C ALA A 6 12.69 -11.18 -5.52
N ALA A 7 12.89 -12.47 -5.21
CA ALA A 7 14.00 -13.26 -5.74
C ALA A 7 13.93 -13.42 -7.26
N GLY A 8 12.73 -13.68 -7.80
CA GLY A 8 12.50 -13.72 -9.25
C GLY A 8 12.77 -12.36 -9.91
N LEU A 9 12.29 -11.27 -9.32
CA LEU A 9 12.56 -9.90 -9.81
C LEU A 9 14.06 -9.59 -9.80
N PHE A 10 14.75 -9.92 -8.70
CA PHE A 10 16.20 -9.71 -8.59
C PHE A 10 16.98 -10.51 -9.64
N ALA A 11 16.61 -11.77 -9.86
CA ALA A 11 17.25 -12.59 -10.89
C ALA A 11 17.06 -12.00 -12.30
N ALA A 12 15.86 -11.51 -12.59
CA ALA A 12 15.60 -10.81 -13.85
C ALA A 12 16.38 -9.49 -13.95
N ASP A 13 16.58 -8.78 -12.85
CA ASP A 13 17.37 -7.54 -12.80
C ASP A 13 18.85 -7.82 -13.06
N VAL A 14 19.41 -8.88 -12.47
CA VAL A 14 20.79 -9.33 -12.76
C VAL A 14 20.93 -9.67 -14.24
N ALA A 15 19.96 -10.37 -14.82
CA ALA A 15 19.97 -10.69 -16.26
C ALA A 15 19.91 -9.44 -17.14
N ARG A 16 19.09 -8.43 -16.78
CA ARG A 16 19.03 -7.14 -17.50
C ARG A 16 20.36 -6.40 -17.48
N VAL A 17 21.02 -6.38 -16.31
CA VAL A 17 22.29 -5.65 -16.14
C VAL A 17 23.46 -6.39 -16.80
N THR A 18 23.51 -7.74 -16.70
CA THR A 18 24.72 -8.51 -17.04
C THR A 18 24.57 -9.41 -18.27
N GLY A 19 23.36 -9.59 -18.78
CA GLY A 19 23.04 -10.60 -19.79
C GLY A 19 23.14 -12.04 -19.27
N ARG A 20 23.29 -12.27 -17.96
CA ARG A 20 23.48 -13.60 -17.37
C ARG A 20 22.32 -13.97 -16.48
N GLU A 21 21.77 -15.14 -16.69
CA GLU A 21 20.74 -15.70 -15.80
C GLU A 21 21.38 -16.29 -14.54
N ILE A 22 20.72 -16.10 -13.41
CA ILE A 22 21.06 -16.74 -12.14
C ILE A 22 19.86 -17.57 -11.67
N PRO A 23 20.07 -18.80 -11.17
CA PRO A 23 18.98 -19.63 -10.69
C PRO A 23 18.43 -19.11 -9.38
N VAL A 24 17.10 -19.16 -9.24
CA VAL A 24 16.40 -18.95 -7.96
C VAL A 24 16.04 -20.30 -7.38
N VAL A 25 16.51 -20.56 -6.17
CA VAL A 25 16.28 -21.83 -5.45
C VAL A 25 15.49 -21.56 -4.18
N ALA A 26 14.39 -22.26 -4.01
CA ALA A 26 13.63 -22.26 -2.78
C ALA A 26 14.06 -23.45 -1.90
N GLY A 27 14.30 -23.19 -0.61
CA GLY A 27 14.74 -24.23 0.32
C GLY A 27 16.25 -24.22 0.58
N GLN A 28 16.82 -25.38 0.93
CA GLN A 28 18.20 -25.48 1.38
C GLN A 28 19.13 -26.27 0.45
N GLU A 29 18.57 -26.95 -0.54
CA GLU A 29 19.35 -27.70 -1.49
C GLU A 29 19.94 -26.78 -2.55
N LEU A 30 21.24 -26.69 -2.60
CA LEU A 30 21.95 -25.89 -3.58
C LEU A 30 22.33 -26.74 -4.79
N PRO A 31 22.32 -26.18 -6.01
CA PRO A 31 22.88 -26.83 -7.18
C PRO A 31 24.33 -27.28 -6.95
N ALA A 32 24.69 -28.45 -7.47
CA ALA A 32 26.03 -28.98 -7.30
C ALA A 32 27.12 -28.01 -7.78
N GLY A 33 28.16 -27.83 -6.96
CA GLY A 33 29.27 -26.91 -7.26
C GLY A 33 29.01 -25.43 -6.96
N THR A 34 27.87 -25.08 -6.39
CA THR A 34 27.59 -23.70 -5.96
C THR A 34 28.59 -23.25 -4.91
N ARG A 35 29.28 -22.14 -5.16
CA ARG A 35 30.28 -21.57 -4.23
C ARG A 35 29.91 -20.21 -3.69
N TYR A 36 29.02 -19.50 -4.38
CA TYR A 36 28.57 -18.15 -4.08
C TYR A 36 27.05 -18.07 -4.19
N ALA A 37 26.41 -17.34 -3.28
CA ALA A 37 24.97 -17.20 -3.27
C ALA A 37 24.55 -15.81 -2.75
N VAL A 38 23.33 -15.41 -3.09
CA VAL A 38 22.56 -14.43 -2.34
C VAL A 38 21.54 -15.24 -1.54
N ILE A 39 21.60 -15.14 -0.21
CA ILE A 39 20.67 -15.80 0.71
C ILE A 39 19.72 -14.75 1.24
N VAL A 40 18.42 -14.93 1.03
CA VAL A 40 17.39 -14.01 1.51
C VAL A 40 16.33 -14.75 2.30
N GLY A 41 15.91 -14.19 3.42
CA GLY A 41 14.87 -14.81 4.24
C GLY A 41 14.43 -13.94 5.41
N THR A 42 13.36 -14.39 6.06
CA THR A 42 12.75 -13.73 7.22
C THR A 42 13.22 -14.42 8.49
N VAL A 43 13.58 -13.64 9.51
CA VAL A 43 13.96 -14.13 10.84
C VAL A 43 12.81 -14.95 11.43
N GLY A 44 13.11 -16.11 11.99
CA GLY A 44 12.12 -17.04 12.55
C GLY A 44 11.27 -17.80 11.54
N GLN A 45 11.49 -17.59 10.23
CA GLN A 45 10.77 -18.30 9.15
C GLN A 45 11.71 -18.88 8.10
N SER A 46 12.98 -18.49 8.10
CA SER A 46 13.98 -18.96 7.16
C SER A 46 15.05 -19.74 7.90
N ARG A 47 15.06 -21.05 7.71
CA ARG A 47 16.07 -21.92 8.34
C ARG A 47 17.52 -21.47 8.06
N TRP A 48 17.80 -20.97 6.85
CA TRP A 48 19.12 -20.40 6.52
C TRP A 48 19.50 -19.21 7.41
N ILE A 49 18.55 -18.29 7.60
CA ILE A 49 18.78 -17.08 8.43
C ILE A 49 18.93 -17.48 9.90
N ASP A 50 18.10 -18.40 10.37
CA ASP A 50 18.07 -18.83 11.77
C ASP A 50 19.32 -19.64 12.13
N GLU A 51 19.81 -20.52 11.23
CA GLU A 51 21.09 -21.21 11.39
C GLU A 51 22.27 -20.23 11.47
N LEU A 52 22.33 -19.25 10.56
CA LEU A 52 23.37 -18.22 10.55
C LEU A 52 23.35 -17.34 11.81
N ALA A 53 22.16 -17.05 12.34
CA ALA A 53 22.02 -16.32 13.59
C ALA A 53 22.47 -17.16 14.80
N ALA A 54 22.05 -18.42 14.88
CA ALA A 54 22.45 -19.35 15.94
C ALA A 54 23.98 -19.60 15.98
N GLU A 55 24.61 -19.69 14.81
CA GLU A 55 26.06 -19.82 14.68
C GLU A 55 26.85 -18.51 14.88
N LYS A 56 26.17 -17.42 15.25
CA LYS A 56 26.74 -16.05 15.40
C LYS A 56 27.46 -15.53 14.13
N LYS A 57 27.19 -16.11 13.00
CA LYS A 57 27.68 -15.63 11.69
C LYS A 57 26.90 -14.42 11.20
N ARG A 58 25.67 -14.25 11.72
CA ARG A 58 24.81 -13.12 11.46
C ARG A 58 24.12 -12.66 12.74
N ASP A 59 24.31 -11.40 13.10
CA ASP A 59 23.53 -10.75 14.15
C ASP A 59 22.25 -10.16 13.54
N VAL A 60 21.09 -10.58 14.01
CA VAL A 60 19.76 -10.14 13.59
C VAL A 60 19.01 -9.39 14.69
N SER A 61 19.60 -9.26 15.89
CA SER A 61 18.96 -8.66 17.07
C SER A 61 18.44 -7.25 16.82
N ALA A 62 19.15 -6.47 15.98
CA ALA A 62 18.77 -5.10 15.66
C ALA A 62 17.47 -4.99 14.85
N ILE A 63 16.99 -6.07 14.22
CA ILE A 63 15.77 -6.07 13.40
C ILE A 63 14.68 -6.98 13.96
N GLU A 64 14.99 -7.83 14.93
CA GLU A 64 14.04 -8.78 15.53
C GLU A 64 12.83 -8.05 16.11
N GLY A 65 11.62 -8.52 15.80
CA GLY A 65 10.37 -7.89 16.21
C GLY A 65 10.08 -6.53 15.55
N GLY A 66 10.96 -6.04 14.66
CA GLY A 66 10.79 -4.79 13.95
C GLY A 66 9.79 -4.92 12.80
N TRP A 67 9.25 -3.79 12.35
CA TRP A 67 8.36 -3.69 11.20
C TRP A 67 9.18 -3.35 9.94
N GLU A 68 9.16 -4.23 8.95
CA GLU A 68 9.75 -4.03 7.61
C GLU A 68 11.23 -3.62 7.59
N ARG A 69 11.99 -4.08 8.58
CA ARG A 69 13.44 -3.84 8.66
C ARG A 69 14.22 -4.96 8.01
N TYR A 70 15.42 -4.67 7.58
CA TYR A 70 16.33 -5.67 7.02
C TYR A 70 17.80 -5.37 7.32
N THR A 71 18.61 -6.40 7.15
CA THR A 71 20.06 -6.28 7.22
C THR A 71 20.70 -6.90 5.99
N LEU A 72 21.82 -6.32 5.56
CA LEU A 72 22.69 -6.84 4.49
C LEU A 72 24.06 -7.13 5.06
N ARG A 73 24.63 -8.30 4.77
CA ARG A 73 25.99 -8.65 5.16
C ARG A 73 26.62 -9.64 4.20
N LEU A 74 27.91 -9.46 3.93
CA LEU A 74 28.72 -10.45 3.24
C LEU A 74 29.30 -11.42 4.28
N VAL A 75 28.98 -12.71 4.17
CA VAL A 75 29.37 -13.75 5.09
C VAL A 75 30.33 -14.72 4.40
N ASP A 76 31.53 -14.91 4.97
CA ASP A 76 32.48 -15.91 4.55
C ASP A 76 32.10 -17.27 5.15
N ARG A 77 32.13 -18.31 4.31
CA ARG A 77 31.81 -19.70 4.69
C ARG A 77 30.50 -19.84 5.46
N PRO A 78 29.37 -19.40 4.88
CA PRO A 78 28.07 -19.42 5.57
C PRO A 78 27.56 -20.83 5.90
N GLY A 79 28.17 -21.87 5.38
CA GLY A 79 27.74 -23.27 5.49
C GLY A 79 27.44 -23.89 4.15
N HIS A 80 26.99 -25.14 4.15
CA HIS A 80 26.51 -25.90 2.97
C HIS A 80 27.44 -25.86 1.76
N GLY A 81 28.77 -25.82 1.99
CA GLY A 81 29.77 -25.80 0.93
C GLY A 81 30.02 -24.44 0.26
N LEU A 82 29.30 -23.41 0.64
CA LEU A 82 29.49 -22.06 0.13
C LEU A 82 30.81 -21.44 0.63
N ARG A 83 31.50 -20.76 -0.29
CA ARG A 83 32.69 -19.95 0.07
C ARG A 83 32.31 -18.60 0.62
N LYS A 84 31.26 -17.99 0.04
CA LYS A 84 30.80 -16.66 0.45
C LYS A 84 29.33 -16.46 0.04
N ALA A 85 28.56 -15.74 0.83
CA ALA A 85 27.21 -15.33 0.49
C ALA A 85 26.94 -13.88 0.89
N LEU A 86 26.14 -13.18 0.08
CA LEU A 86 25.44 -12.00 0.52
C LEU A 86 24.18 -12.46 1.26
N VAL A 87 24.12 -12.20 2.56
CA VAL A 87 23.01 -12.58 3.41
C VAL A 87 22.11 -11.37 3.66
N ILE A 88 20.84 -11.53 3.35
CA ILE A 88 19.77 -10.54 3.50
C ILE A 88 18.75 -11.12 4.48
N ALA A 89 18.68 -10.57 5.67
CA ALA A 89 17.71 -10.98 6.69
C ALA A 89 16.68 -9.88 6.88
N GLY A 90 15.41 -10.21 6.76
CA GLY A 90 14.29 -9.30 7.06
C GLY A 90 13.66 -9.62 8.41
N SER A 91 13.20 -8.58 9.13
CA SER A 91 12.39 -8.74 10.34
C SER A 91 11.05 -9.43 10.04
N ASP A 92 10.54 -9.20 8.83
CA ASP A 92 9.33 -9.79 8.28
C ASP A 92 9.48 -10.03 6.77
N ARG A 93 8.39 -10.52 6.14
CA ARG A 93 8.37 -10.86 4.71
C ARG A 93 8.68 -9.67 3.80
N ARG A 94 8.25 -8.45 4.17
CA ARG A 94 8.51 -7.23 3.38
C ARG A 94 9.94 -6.74 3.58
N GLY A 95 10.44 -6.74 4.81
CA GLY A 95 11.82 -6.38 5.09
C GLY A 95 12.80 -7.22 4.28
N ALA A 96 12.60 -8.54 4.19
CA ALA A 96 13.42 -9.42 3.36
C ALA A 96 13.36 -9.04 1.86
N ALA A 97 12.17 -8.76 1.34
CA ALA A 97 11.98 -8.35 -0.05
C ALA A 97 12.61 -6.99 -0.34
N TYR A 98 12.43 -6.01 0.55
CA TYR A 98 13.02 -4.67 0.42
C TYR A 98 14.55 -4.73 0.44
N GLY A 99 15.12 -5.54 1.35
CA GLY A 99 16.56 -5.75 1.38
C GLY A 99 17.10 -6.31 0.07
N LEU A 100 16.43 -7.27 -0.54
CA LEU A 100 16.84 -7.82 -1.83
C LEU A 100 16.68 -6.81 -2.98
N LEU A 101 15.57 -6.09 -3.05
CA LEU A 101 15.32 -5.09 -4.09
C LEU A 101 16.17 -3.83 -3.92
N SER A 102 16.70 -3.55 -2.70
CA SER A 102 17.73 -2.52 -2.51
C SER A 102 19.02 -2.89 -3.23
N VAL A 103 19.35 -4.17 -3.32
CA VAL A 103 20.47 -4.65 -4.14
C VAL A 103 20.18 -4.49 -5.63
N SER A 104 18.95 -4.75 -6.08
CA SER A 104 18.53 -4.44 -7.47
C SER A 104 18.78 -2.96 -7.83
N ARG A 105 18.41 -2.05 -6.95
CA ARG A 105 18.67 -0.61 -7.14
C ARG A 105 20.17 -0.31 -7.16
N ALA A 106 20.94 -0.94 -6.26
CA ALA A 106 22.39 -0.73 -6.18
C ALA A 106 23.16 -1.25 -7.41
N ILE A 107 22.66 -2.25 -8.10
CA ILE A 107 23.25 -2.74 -9.37
C ILE A 107 22.81 -1.92 -10.59
N GLY A 108 21.94 -0.92 -10.41
CA GLY A 108 21.57 0.03 -11.46
C GLY A 108 20.17 -0.16 -12.06
N VAL A 109 19.30 -0.97 -11.43
CA VAL A 109 17.91 -1.10 -11.89
C VAL A 109 17.02 -0.12 -11.10
N SER A 110 16.55 0.92 -11.78
CA SER A 110 15.62 1.88 -11.21
C SER A 110 14.27 1.21 -10.87
N PRO A 111 13.60 1.58 -9.76
CA PRO A 111 12.21 1.20 -9.54
C PRO A 111 11.29 1.58 -10.72
N TRP A 112 11.65 2.62 -11.43
CA TRP A 112 10.92 3.20 -12.56
C TRP A 112 11.29 2.63 -13.93
N TYR A 113 12.10 1.55 -13.97
CA TYR A 113 12.61 0.97 -15.22
C TYR A 113 11.47 0.64 -16.22
N TRP A 114 10.31 0.26 -15.71
CA TRP A 114 9.17 -0.11 -16.53
C TRP A 114 8.17 1.04 -16.72
N TRP A 115 7.81 1.75 -15.64
CA TRP A 115 6.81 2.83 -15.69
C TRP A 115 7.30 4.11 -16.37
N ALA A 116 8.56 4.46 -16.21
CA ALA A 116 9.18 5.66 -16.77
C ALA A 116 10.22 5.34 -17.84
N ASP A 117 10.25 4.12 -18.36
CA ASP A 117 11.22 3.68 -19.38
C ASP A 117 12.68 3.98 -18.98
N ALA A 118 12.97 4.00 -17.67
CA ALA A 118 14.31 4.29 -17.18
C ALA A 118 15.30 3.21 -17.66
N PRO A 119 16.34 3.57 -18.43
CA PRO A 119 17.23 2.58 -19.05
C PRO A 119 18.02 1.82 -18.00
N VAL A 120 18.22 0.52 -18.26
CA VAL A 120 19.12 -0.33 -17.47
C VAL A 120 20.42 -0.47 -18.25
N GLU A 121 21.51 0.05 -17.68
CA GLU A 121 22.83 0.00 -18.29
C GLU A 121 23.39 -1.44 -18.27
N HIS A 122 23.77 -1.96 -19.43
CA HIS A 122 24.44 -3.24 -19.51
C HIS A 122 25.88 -3.16 -19.00
N ARG A 123 26.31 -4.13 -18.18
CA ARG A 123 27.65 -4.20 -17.59
C ARG A 123 28.23 -5.61 -17.74
N GLU A 124 29.30 -5.76 -18.49
CA GLU A 124 30.02 -7.04 -18.59
C GLU A 124 30.57 -7.53 -17.25
N ARG A 125 30.96 -6.59 -16.39
CA ARG A 125 31.43 -6.83 -15.03
C ARG A 125 30.58 -6.05 -14.03
N LEU A 126 29.95 -6.79 -13.13
CA LEU A 126 29.22 -6.22 -12.01
C LEU A 126 30.05 -6.37 -10.74
N THR A 127 30.40 -5.24 -10.12
CA THR A 127 31.09 -5.22 -8.82
C THR A 127 30.27 -4.39 -7.86
N LEU A 128 29.84 -5.00 -6.77
CA LEU A 128 29.11 -4.32 -5.69
C LEU A 128 29.97 -4.33 -4.44
N ARG A 129 30.20 -3.17 -3.86
CA ARG A 129 30.77 -3.05 -2.51
C ARG A 129 29.67 -3.15 -1.50
N VAL A 130 29.68 -4.15 -0.68
CA VAL A 130 28.68 -4.37 0.37
C VAL A 130 29.33 -4.08 1.71
N ALA A 131 28.89 -3.03 2.38
CA ALA A 131 29.15 -2.82 3.80
C ALA A 131 28.06 -3.53 4.61
N ASP A 132 28.36 -3.84 5.86
CA ASP A 132 27.34 -4.26 6.81
C ASP A 132 26.31 -3.12 6.96
N TYR A 133 25.05 -3.45 6.72
CA TYR A 133 23.97 -2.47 6.74
C TYR A 133 22.76 -3.00 7.50
N THR A 134 22.16 -2.14 8.29
CA THR A 134 20.87 -2.38 8.95
C THR A 134 19.95 -1.20 8.63
N SER A 135 18.78 -1.47 8.08
CA SER A 135 17.81 -0.43 7.78
C SER A 135 17.25 0.21 9.05
N ALA A 136 16.91 1.49 8.97
CA ALA A 136 16.03 2.10 9.95
C ALA A 136 14.63 1.43 9.89
N ALA A 137 13.80 1.62 10.92
CA ALA A 137 12.39 1.35 10.82
C ALA A 137 11.75 2.38 9.88
N PRO A 138 10.74 2.01 9.08
CA PRO A 138 9.99 2.98 8.30
C PRO A 138 9.34 4.03 9.22
N SER A 139 9.40 5.29 8.80
CA SER A 139 8.80 6.40 9.54
C SER A 139 7.27 6.31 9.60
N VAL A 140 6.66 5.70 8.59
CA VAL A 140 5.22 5.54 8.45
C VAL A 140 4.87 4.06 8.26
N LYS A 141 3.85 3.57 9.00
CA LYS A 141 3.52 2.15 9.01
C LYS A 141 2.96 1.66 7.66
N TYR A 142 1.93 2.31 7.13
CA TYR A 142 1.36 2.04 5.81
C TYR A 142 1.60 3.24 4.90
N ARG A 143 2.22 3.01 3.75
CA ARG A 143 2.60 4.04 2.81
C ARG A 143 2.44 3.55 1.39
N GLY A 144 1.81 4.37 0.56
CA GLY A 144 1.50 3.95 -0.80
C GLY A 144 0.71 4.98 -1.59
N ILE A 145 0.07 4.53 -2.64
CA ILE A 145 -0.63 5.38 -3.61
C ILE A 145 -2.11 5.02 -3.72
N PHE A 146 -2.88 6.01 -4.14
CA PHE A 146 -4.25 5.85 -4.59
C PHE A 146 -4.32 6.12 -6.10
N ILE A 147 -4.86 5.16 -6.84
CA ILE A 147 -5.18 5.31 -8.25
C ILE A 147 -6.60 5.85 -8.32
N ASN A 148 -6.75 7.16 -8.53
CA ASN A 148 -8.03 7.86 -8.42
C ASN A 148 -8.50 8.54 -9.71
N ASP A 149 -7.63 8.68 -10.70
CA ASP A 149 -7.96 9.37 -11.96
C ASP A 149 -7.76 8.46 -13.17
N GLU A 150 -8.00 7.17 -12.98
CA GLU A 150 -7.75 6.10 -13.94
C GLU A 150 -8.47 6.29 -15.28
N ASP A 151 -9.57 7.03 -15.31
CA ASP A 151 -10.34 7.33 -16.53
C ASP A 151 -9.54 8.12 -17.56
N TRP A 152 -8.58 8.91 -17.11
CA TRP A 152 -7.84 9.84 -17.94
C TRP A 152 -6.72 9.17 -18.72
N GLY A 153 -6.03 8.23 -18.12
CA GLY A 153 -4.87 7.61 -18.72
C GLY A 153 -4.76 6.12 -18.48
N LEU A 154 -4.63 5.68 -17.22
CA LEU A 154 -4.31 4.30 -16.89
C LEU A 154 -5.34 3.29 -17.42
N TYR A 155 -6.63 3.58 -17.26
CA TYR A 155 -7.70 2.72 -17.76
C TYR A 155 -7.62 2.56 -19.27
N ARG A 156 -7.53 3.67 -20.00
CA ARG A 156 -7.47 3.66 -21.46
C ARG A 156 -6.23 2.94 -21.97
N TRP A 157 -5.09 3.23 -21.36
CA TRP A 157 -3.84 2.56 -21.69
C TRP A 157 -3.91 1.05 -21.43
N ALA A 158 -4.40 0.62 -20.27
CA ALA A 158 -4.55 -0.79 -19.94
C ALA A 158 -5.47 -1.50 -20.94
N LYS A 159 -6.66 -0.94 -21.17
CA LYS A 159 -7.66 -1.46 -22.08
C LYS A 159 -7.16 -1.61 -23.53
N GLU A 160 -6.44 -0.61 -24.03
CA GLU A 160 -6.08 -0.54 -25.45
C GLU A 160 -4.70 -1.13 -25.76
N ASN A 161 -3.80 -1.18 -24.76
CA ASN A 161 -2.40 -1.54 -25.01
C ASN A 161 -1.90 -2.71 -24.18
N PHE A 162 -2.35 -2.90 -22.95
CA PHE A 162 -1.72 -3.82 -22.01
C PHE A 162 -2.58 -5.03 -21.61
N GLU A 163 -3.87 -4.83 -21.31
CA GLU A 163 -4.83 -5.89 -20.96
C GLU A 163 -6.01 -5.91 -21.94
N LYS A 164 -5.72 -5.94 -23.24
CA LYS A 164 -6.70 -5.88 -24.33
C LYS A 164 -7.79 -6.95 -24.22
N GLU A 165 -7.42 -8.16 -23.81
CA GLU A 165 -8.37 -9.27 -23.68
C GLU A 165 -9.38 -9.01 -22.56
N LEU A 166 -8.95 -8.37 -21.47
CA LEU A 166 -9.83 -7.98 -20.38
C LEU A 166 -10.61 -6.69 -20.71
N GLY A 167 -9.99 -5.80 -21.50
CA GLY A 167 -10.56 -4.50 -21.84
C GLY A 167 -10.70 -3.57 -20.63
N ASN A 168 -9.87 -3.75 -19.60
CA ASN A 168 -9.96 -3.03 -18.33
C ASN A 168 -8.61 -3.01 -17.59
N ILE A 169 -8.55 -2.32 -16.44
CA ILE A 169 -7.48 -2.49 -15.48
C ILE A 169 -7.70 -3.82 -14.76
N GLY A 170 -6.71 -4.68 -14.78
CA GLY A 170 -6.79 -6.02 -14.21
C GLY A 170 -5.47 -6.53 -13.64
N PRO A 171 -5.32 -7.85 -13.51
CA PRO A 171 -4.21 -8.46 -12.79
C PRO A 171 -2.83 -8.12 -13.36
N LYS A 172 -2.68 -7.99 -14.68
CA LYS A 172 -1.38 -7.63 -15.27
C LYS A 172 -0.98 -6.19 -14.91
N THR A 173 -1.94 -5.27 -14.94
CA THR A 173 -1.71 -3.86 -14.54
C THR A 173 -1.39 -3.77 -13.05
N TYR A 174 -2.21 -4.40 -12.19
CA TYR A 174 -1.95 -4.41 -10.74
C TYR A 174 -0.65 -5.12 -10.37
N GLU A 175 -0.21 -6.12 -11.14
CA GLU A 175 1.10 -6.73 -10.94
C GLU A 175 2.22 -5.69 -11.10
N LYS A 176 2.14 -4.85 -12.15
CA LYS A 176 3.13 -3.78 -12.39
C LYS A 176 3.06 -2.66 -11.36
N VAL A 177 1.86 -2.35 -10.87
CA VAL A 177 1.68 -1.41 -9.75
C VAL A 177 2.31 -1.97 -8.47
N CYS A 178 2.00 -3.21 -8.11
CA CYS A 178 2.54 -3.86 -6.92
C CYS A 178 4.06 -4.04 -6.99
N GLU A 179 4.61 -4.36 -8.17
CA GLU A 179 6.06 -4.40 -8.39
C GLU A 179 6.71 -3.03 -8.11
N LEU A 180 6.14 -1.95 -8.66
CA LEU A 180 6.62 -0.59 -8.43
C LEU A 180 6.62 -0.25 -6.93
N LEU A 181 5.50 -0.48 -6.26
CA LEU A 181 5.36 -0.21 -4.83
C LEU A 181 6.38 -1.00 -4.00
N LEU A 182 6.55 -2.29 -4.29
CA LEU A 182 7.53 -3.12 -3.59
C LEU A 182 8.97 -2.61 -3.80
N ARG A 183 9.33 -2.18 -5.01
CA ARG A 183 10.63 -1.58 -5.32
C ARG A 183 10.87 -0.24 -4.64
N LEU A 184 9.82 0.54 -4.42
CA LEU A 184 9.84 1.80 -3.69
C LEU A 184 9.69 1.62 -2.17
N GLN A 185 9.69 0.37 -1.68
CA GLN A 185 9.49 0.02 -0.27
C GLN A 185 8.15 0.53 0.30
N ALA A 186 7.16 0.63 -0.56
CA ALA A 186 5.78 0.88 -0.17
C ALA A 186 5.03 -0.44 0.07
N ASN A 187 3.97 -0.38 0.86
CA ASN A 187 3.21 -1.55 1.31
C ASN A 187 1.69 -1.38 1.22
N TYR A 188 1.21 -0.29 0.62
CA TYR A 188 -0.19 0.09 0.65
C TYR A 188 -0.68 0.57 -0.72
N LEU A 189 -1.89 0.15 -1.11
CA LEU A 189 -2.55 0.54 -2.35
C LEU A 189 -4.03 0.76 -2.11
N ALA A 190 -4.54 1.95 -2.46
CA ALA A 190 -5.95 2.15 -2.76
C ALA A 190 -6.14 2.00 -4.28
N PRO A 191 -6.86 0.98 -4.75
CA PRO A 191 -7.00 0.70 -6.18
C PRO A 191 -7.95 1.68 -6.88
N ALA A 192 -8.00 1.59 -8.21
CA ALA A 192 -8.94 2.30 -9.08
C ALA A 192 -10.38 2.12 -8.61
N MET A 193 -11.17 3.22 -8.61
CA MET A 193 -12.49 3.24 -7.98
C MET A 193 -13.62 3.80 -8.86
N HIS A 194 -13.32 4.42 -9.99
CA HIS A 194 -14.34 5.03 -10.85
C HIS A 194 -15.19 3.97 -11.55
N ASP A 195 -16.39 4.36 -11.98
CA ASP A 195 -17.35 3.47 -12.62
C ASP A 195 -16.93 3.02 -14.03
N ALA A 196 -15.98 3.69 -14.66
CA ALA A 196 -15.36 3.26 -15.92
C ALA A 196 -14.57 1.95 -15.76
N THR A 197 -14.09 1.64 -14.54
CA THR A 197 -13.28 0.46 -14.26
C THR A 197 -14.05 -0.61 -13.51
N THR A 198 -13.64 -1.86 -13.72
CA THR A 198 -14.14 -2.98 -12.91
C THR A 198 -13.58 -2.86 -11.51
N ALA A 199 -14.43 -2.85 -10.49
CA ALA A 199 -14.01 -2.79 -9.10
C ALA A 199 -12.97 -3.87 -8.79
N PHE A 200 -11.94 -3.50 -8.03
CA PHE A 200 -10.77 -4.35 -7.72
C PHE A 200 -11.17 -5.75 -7.24
N TYR A 201 -12.14 -5.85 -6.34
CA TYR A 201 -12.57 -7.11 -5.75
C TYR A 201 -13.44 -7.97 -6.67
N LYS A 202 -13.96 -7.45 -7.78
CA LYS A 202 -14.70 -8.25 -8.77
C LYS A 202 -13.80 -9.18 -9.58
N ILE A 203 -12.49 -8.92 -9.61
CA ILE A 203 -11.50 -9.76 -10.28
C ILE A 203 -10.64 -10.44 -9.21
N PRO A 204 -10.87 -11.74 -8.91
CA PRO A 204 -10.17 -12.44 -7.82
C PRO A 204 -8.65 -12.43 -7.94
N GLU A 205 -8.12 -12.43 -9.16
CA GLU A 205 -6.69 -12.41 -9.45
C GLU A 205 -6.01 -11.13 -8.96
N ASN A 206 -6.72 -10.01 -8.92
CA ASN A 206 -6.17 -8.74 -8.41
C ASN A 206 -5.73 -8.89 -6.95
N ARG A 207 -6.56 -9.53 -6.11
CA ARG A 207 -6.27 -9.77 -4.69
C ARG A 207 -5.09 -10.71 -4.51
N ALA A 208 -5.05 -11.79 -5.31
CA ALA A 208 -3.97 -12.77 -5.28
C ALA A 208 -2.62 -12.13 -5.66
N ILE A 209 -2.64 -11.18 -6.61
CA ILE A 209 -1.46 -10.39 -6.98
C ILE A 209 -1.01 -9.51 -5.81
N ALA A 210 -1.91 -8.72 -5.24
CA ALA A 210 -1.57 -7.86 -4.11
C ALA A 210 -0.96 -8.65 -2.94
N ASP A 211 -1.54 -9.81 -2.59
CA ASP A 211 -0.99 -10.68 -1.54
C ASP A 211 0.38 -11.26 -1.93
N ARG A 212 0.56 -11.69 -3.17
CA ARG A 212 1.85 -12.19 -3.67
C ARG A 212 2.98 -11.17 -3.51
N TYR A 213 2.67 -9.90 -3.69
CA TYR A 213 3.59 -8.77 -3.50
C TYR A 213 3.58 -8.22 -2.07
N ALA A 214 2.75 -8.76 -1.19
CA ALA A 214 2.55 -8.30 0.18
C ALA A 214 2.14 -6.82 0.28
N ILE A 215 1.29 -6.37 -0.64
CA ILE A 215 0.70 -5.04 -0.63
C ILE A 215 -0.65 -5.11 0.08
N ALA A 216 -0.80 -4.35 1.16
CA ALA A 216 -2.06 -4.19 1.86
C ALA A 216 -3.01 -3.36 1.00
N ILE A 217 -4.27 -3.78 0.91
CA ILE A 217 -5.30 -3.07 0.14
C ILE A 217 -6.13 -2.21 1.08
N GLY A 218 -6.21 -0.93 0.74
CA GLY A 218 -7.17 0.00 1.31
C GLY A 218 -8.24 0.40 0.32
N SER A 219 -8.95 1.45 0.63
CA SER A 219 -9.95 2.04 -0.24
C SER A 219 -10.04 3.54 -0.05
N SER A 220 -10.78 4.21 -0.93
CA SER A 220 -11.03 5.62 -0.81
C SER A 220 -11.92 5.94 0.40
N HIS A 221 -11.98 7.23 0.74
CA HIS A 221 -12.80 7.76 1.82
C HIS A 221 -14.32 7.58 1.62
N CYS A 222 -14.77 7.17 0.44
CA CYS A 222 -16.18 6.93 0.11
C CYS A 222 -16.52 5.45 -0.14
N GLU A 223 -15.57 4.55 0.08
CA GLU A 223 -15.74 3.10 -0.10
C GLU A 223 -15.69 2.39 1.26
N PRO A 224 -16.81 2.34 1.99
CA PRO A 224 -16.84 1.74 3.32
C PRO A 224 -16.45 0.26 3.26
N LEU A 225 -15.51 -0.13 4.13
CA LEU A 225 -14.95 -1.47 4.24
C LEU A 225 -14.43 -2.05 2.90
N GLY A 226 -14.08 -1.15 1.94
CA GLY A 226 -13.61 -1.55 0.61
C GLY A 226 -14.73 -1.89 -0.38
N LEU A 227 -15.97 -1.56 -0.09
CA LEU A 227 -17.09 -1.72 -1.03
C LEU A 227 -17.10 -0.53 -1.99
N ASN A 228 -16.84 -0.79 -3.27
CA ASN A 228 -16.96 0.22 -4.32
C ASN A 228 -18.44 0.47 -4.63
N THR A 229 -18.99 1.55 -4.07
CA THR A 229 -20.41 1.87 -4.23
C THR A 229 -20.79 2.33 -5.65
N ALA A 230 -19.80 2.76 -6.46
CA ALA A 230 -20.04 3.19 -7.83
C ALA A 230 -20.39 2.03 -8.77
N SER A 231 -19.74 0.89 -8.61
CA SER A 231 -19.83 -0.24 -9.54
C SER A 231 -20.26 -1.56 -8.91
N GLU A 232 -20.39 -1.65 -7.59
CA GLU A 232 -20.77 -2.89 -6.88
C GLU A 232 -22.14 -2.79 -6.18
N TRP A 233 -22.70 -1.60 -6.03
CA TRP A 233 -24.05 -1.42 -5.52
C TRP A 233 -25.08 -1.46 -6.65
N ASP A 234 -26.02 -2.38 -6.55
CA ASP A 234 -27.16 -2.47 -7.46
C ASP A 234 -28.46 -2.22 -6.69
N SER A 235 -29.03 -1.02 -6.86
CA SER A 235 -30.26 -0.63 -6.18
C SER A 235 -31.49 -1.51 -6.53
N LYS A 236 -31.48 -2.20 -7.67
CA LYS A 236 -32.57 -3.10 -8.05
C LYS A 236 -32.63 -4.35 -7.20
N THR A 237 -31.48 -4.82 -6.75
CA THR A 237 -31.38 -6.08 -5.96
C THR A 237 -31.15 -5.81 -4.48
N ARG A 238 -30.51 -4.66 -4.12
CA ARG A 238 -30.11 -4.32 -2.75
C ARG A 238 -30.96 -3.22 -2.13
N GLY A 239 -31.87 -2.56 -2.89
CA GLY A 239 -32.58 -1.36 -2.47
C GLY A 239 -31.69 -0.11 -2.57
N GLU A 240 -32.21 1.01 -2.12
CA GLU A 240 -31.47 2.27 -2.17
C GLU A 240 -30.24 2.26 -1.25
N TRP A 241 -29.17 3.00 -1.63
CA TRP A 241 -28.04 3.27 -0.78
C TRP A 241 -28.42 4.35 0.25
N ASP A 242 -29.16 3.93 1.24
CA ASP A 242 -29.76 4.80 2.27
C ASP A 242 -29.66 4.09 3.61
N TYR A 243 -28.79 4.59 4.48
CA TYR A 243 -28.57 3.96 5.77
C TYR A 243 -29.72 4.15 6.77
N VAL A 244 -30.57 5.15 6.57
CA VAL A 244 -31.76 5.38 7.39
C VAL A 244 -32.85 4.36 7.06
N ASN A 245 -33.14 4.16 5.77
CA ASN A 245 -34.27 3.36 5.32
C ASN A 245 -33.87 1.92 4.92
N ASN A 246 -32.58 1.67 4.65
CA ASN A 246 -32.06 0.38 4.18
C ASN A 246 -30.80 -0.08 4.92
N LYS A 247 -30.68 0.23 6.21
CA LYS A 247 -29.53 -0.14 7.04
C LYS A 247 -29.15 -1.63 6.88
N ALA A 248 -30.12 -2.55 7.02
CA ALA A 248 -29.87 -3.99 6.94
C ALA A 248 -29.33 -4.42 5.56
N GLY A 249 -29.74 -3.76 4.47
CA GLY A 249 -29.21 -4.01 3.12
C GLY A 249 -27.77 -3.53 2.97
N VAL A 250 -27.48 -2.36 3.51
CA VAL A 250 -26.12 -1.79 3.52
C VAL A 250 -25.18 -2.65 4.37
N ASP A 251 -25.52 -2.93 5.62
CA ASP A 251 -24.70 -3.75 6.53
C ASP A 251 -24.41 -5.15 5.95
N ARG A 252 -25.39 -5.76 5.29
CA ARG A 252 -25.21 -7.05 4.61
C ARG A 252 -24.17 -6.96 3.49
N ALA A 253 -24.26 -5.93 2.67
CA ALA A 253 -23.30 -5.74 1.58
C ALA A 253 -21.88 -5.49 2.10
N LEU A 254 -21.74 -4.73 3.18
CA LEU A 254 -20.47 -4.51 3.85
C LEU A 254 -19.90 -5.81 4.41
N LYS A 255 -20.74 -6.64 5.04
CA LYS A 255 -20.35 -7.95 5.54
C LYS A 255 -19.84 -8.87 4.41
N GLU A 256 -20.59 -8.99 3.31
CA GLU A 256 -20.19 -9.75 2.12
C GLU A 256 -18.84 -9.28 1.54
N ARG A 257 -18.58 -7.96 1.58
CA ARG A 257 -17.30 -7.39 1.17
C ARG A 257 -16.17 -7.81 2.10
N VAL A 258 -16.37 -7.74 3.41
CA VAL A 258 -15.35 -8.15 4.38
C VAL A 258 -15.07 -9.66 4.26
N GLU A 259 -16.10 -10.51 4.10
CA GLU A 259 -15.92 -11.94 3.84
C GLU A 259 -15.05 -12.20 2.60
N THR A 260 -15.26 -11.43 1.55
CA THR A 260 -14.47 -11.53 0.31
C THR A 260 -13.01 -11.12 0.50
N SER A 261 -12.72 -10.12 1.35
CA SER A 261 -11.39 -9.57 1.58
C SER A 261 -10.65 -10.25 2.75
N ALA A 262 -11.34 -10.96 3.62
CA ALA A 262 -10.81 -11.56 4.85
C ALA A 262 -9.51 -12.40 4.71
N PRO A 263 -9.29 -13.16 3.60
CA PRO A 263 -8.06 -13.93 3.44
C PRO A 263 -6.80 -13.10 3.19
N TYR A 264 -6.94 -11.79 2.95
CA TYR A 264 -5.88 -10.90 2.50
C TYR A 264 -5.59 -9.81 3.52
N GLU A 265 -4.43 -9.15 3.38
CA GLU A 265 -4.07 -8.02 4.23
C GLU A 265 -4.77 -6.75 3.74
N ASN A 266 -5.57 -6.15 4.62
CA ASN A 266 -6.35 -4.96 4.32
C ASN A 266 -6.20 -3.90 5.42
N VAL A 267 -6.41 -2.64 5.03
CA VAL A 267 -6.67 -1.51 5.93
C VAL A 267 -8.07 -1.02 5.61
N TYR A 268 -9.00 -1.21 6.53
CA TYR A 268 -10.42 -0.98 6.28
C TYR A 268 -10.82 0.47 6.50
N THR A 269 -11.45 1.06 5.50
CA THR A 269 -12.00 2.42 5.59
C THR A 269 -13.36 2.38 6.28
N LEU A 270 -13.50 3.08 7.41
CA LEU A 270 -14.78 3.37 8.01
C LEU A 270 -15.36 4.61 7.34
N ALA A 271 -16.54 4.49 6.76
CA ALA A 271 -17.17 5.59 6.03
C ALA A 271 -18.68 5.42 5.90
N LEU A 272 -19.36 6.53 5.72
CA LEU A 272 -20.70 6.56 5.18
C LEU A 272 -20.87 7.85 4.39
N ARG A 273 -21.01 7.71 3.06
CA ARG A 273 -21.33 8.81 2.14
C ARG A 273 -22.45 8.37 1.19
N GLY A 274 -22.81 9.19 0.22
CA GLY A 274 -23.69 8.79 -0.88
C GLY A 274 -23.01 7.83 -1.85
N LEU A 275 -23.71 7.41 -2.87
CA LEU A 275 -23.13 6.59 -3.94
C LEU A 275 -21.98 7.34 -4.59
N HIS A 276 -20.90 6.61 -4.86
CA HIS A 276 -19.66 7.17 -5.39
C HIS A 276 -19.07 8.20 -4.39
N ASP A 277 -18.52 9.30 -4.86
CA ASP A 277 -17.96 10.40 -4.05
C ASP A 277 -19.01 11.51 -3.75
N ARG A 278 -20.29 11.16 -3.68
CA ARG A 278 -21.37 12.12 -3.37
C ARG A 278 -21.57 12.24 -1.87
N ALA A 279 -22.11 13.39 -1.44
CA ALA A 279 -22.57 13.54 -0.07
C ALA A 279 -23.77 12.62 0.22
N MET A 280 -23.98 12.30 1.49
CA MET A 280 -25.12 11.51 1.96
C MET A 280 -26.43 12.18 1.50
N ALA A 281 -27.24 11.45 0.73
CA ALA A 281 -28.49 11.95 0.18
C ALA A 281 -29.62 11.95 1.22
N GLY A 282 -30.61 12.83 1.04
CA GLY A 282 -31.86 12.82 1.83
C GLY A 282 -31.77 13.36 3.26
N ILE A 283 -30.60 13.75 3.72
CA ILE A 283 -30.41 14.32 5.07
C ILE A 283 -29.69 15.66 4.93
N GLU A 284 -30.42 16.77 5.13
CA GLU A 284 -29.83 18.11 5.05
C GLU A 284 -29.31 18.61 6.42
N ASP A 285 -29.98 18.23 7.50
CA ASP A 285 -29.57 18.58 8.86
C ASP A 285 -28.28 17.95 9.30
N LEU A 286 -27.33 18.75 9.81
CA LEU A 286 -25.99 18.29 10.17
C LEU A 286 -25.98 17.34 11.38
N ASP A 287 -26.88 17.58 12.37
CA ASP A 287 -26.98 16.70 13.53
C ASP A 287 -27.61 15.36 13.18
N ALA A 288 -28.56 15.33 12.24
CA ALA A 288 -29.12 14.11 11.70
C ALA A 288 -28.07 13.33 10.88
N ARG A 289 -27.27 14.03 10.04
CA ARG A 289 -26.11 13.38 9.34
C ARG A 289 -25.12 12.78 10.32
N LYS A 290 -24.78 13.51 11.38
CA LYS A 290 -23.89 13.01 12.43
C LYS A 290 -24.47 11.76 13.10
N ALA A 291 -25.74 11.78 13.49
CA ALA A 291 -26.37 10.63 14.11
C ALA A 291 -26.35 9.39 13.23
N THR A 292 -26.72 9.52 11.96
CA THR A 292 -26.71 8.42 10.97
C THR A 292 -25.29 7.90 10.72
N MET A 293 -24.31 8.79 10.55
CA MET A 293 -22.92 8.42 10.38
C MET A 293 -22.36 7.73 11.64
N GLN A 294 -22.69 8.24 12.83
CA GLN A 294 -22.29 7.64 14.09
C GLN A 294 -22.77 6.20 14.22
N GLU A 295 -24.02 5.92 13.85
CA GLU A 295 -24.57 4.57 13.84
C GLU A 295 -23.81 3.64 12.89
N ALA A 296 -23.53 4.10 11.67
CA ALA A 296 -22.78 3.34 10.69
C ALA A 296 -21.34 3.04 11.15
N LEU A 297 -20.66 4.05 11.72
CA LEU A 297 -19.28 3.93 12.21
C LEU A 297 -19.15 3.07 13.48
N LEU A 298 -20.23 2.83 14.20
CA LEU A 298 -20.28 1.84 15.29
C LEU A 298 -20.57 0.42 14.76
N ALA A 299 -21.35 0.30 13.69
CA ALA A 299 -21.69 -1.01 13.12
C ALA A 299 -20.51 -1.62 12.34
N GLN A 300 -19.73 -0.81 11.63
CA GLN A 300 -18.64 -1.31 10.75
C GLN A 300 -17.52 -2.04 11.52
N PRO A 301 -16.98 -1.55 12.65
CA PRO A 301 -16.03 -2.29 13.46
C PRO A 301 -16.59 -3.65 13.97
N GLN A 302 -17.89 -3.68 14.31
CA GLN A 302 -18.53 -4.91 14.72
C GLN A 302 -18.61 -5.92 13.57
N ILE A 303 -18.97 -5.49 12.35
CA ILE A 303 -18.94 -6.33 11.13
C ILE A 303 -17.54 -6.91 10.91
N LEU A 304 -16.50 -6.08 11.07
CA LEU A 304 -15.12 -6.53 10.94
C LEU A 304 -14.77 -7.59 11.98
N ALA A 305 -15.09 -7.34 13.25
CA ALA A 305 -14.80 -8.28 14.32
C ALA A 305 -15.52 -9.62 14.13
N ASP A 306 -16.81 -9.59 13.77
CA ASP A 306 -17.63 -10.79 13.54
C ASP A 306 -17.11 -11.64 12.38
N VAL A 307 -16.70 -11.03 11.28
CA VAL A 307 -16.24 -11.75 10.08
C VAL A 307 -14.80 -12.22 10.24
N LEU A 308 -13.92 -11.40 10.81
CA LEU A 308 -12.49 -11.72 10.92
C LEU A 308 -12.16 -12.52 12.17
N GLY A 309 -13.11 -12.68 13.10
CA GLY A 309 -12.95 -13.50 14.30
C GLY A 309 -11.90 -12.98 15.28
N LYS A 310 -11.71 -11.65 15.34
CA LYS A 310 -10.76 -11.00 16.25
C LYS A 310 -11.28 -9.64 16.70
N PRO A 311 -10.79 -9.11 17.83
CA PRO A 311 -11.18 -7.79 18.32
C PRO A 311 -11.00 -6.70 17.27
N ALA A 312 -11.93 -5.74 17.22
CA ALA A 312 -11.90 -4.66 16.22
C ALA A 312 -10.62 -3.81 16.32
N GLU A 313 -10.13 -3.58 17.53
CA GLU A 313 -8.89 -2.83 17.83
C GLU A 313 -7.61 -3.48 17.31
N GLU A 314 -7.64 -4.76 16.95
CA GLU A 314 -6.54 -5.47 16.31
C GLU A 314 -6.58 -5.38 14.78
N ILE A 315 -7.67 -4.84 14.22
CA ILE A 315 -7.89 -4.71 12.78
C ILE A 315 -7.49 -3.31 12.34
N PRO A 316 -6.60 -3.16 11.33
CA PRO A 316 -6.26 -1.83 10.83
C PRO A 316 -7.48 -1.12 10.25
N GLN A 317 -7.90 -0.02 10.86
CA GLN A 317 -9.05 0.78 10.48
C GLN A 317 -8.67 2.24 10.31
N VAL A 318 -9.24 2.89 9.31
CA VAL A 318 -8.99 4.29 8.99
C VAL A 318 -10.32 5.04 8.80
N PHE A 319 -10.32 6.32 9.12
CA PHE A 319 -11.43 7.23 8.86
C PHE A 319 -10.88 8.53 8.26
N THR A 320 -11.46 8.99 7.16
CA THR A 320 -11.01 10.20 6.45
C THR A 320 -12.13 11.26 6.48
N PRO A 321 -11.99 12.32 7.28
CA PRO A 321 -12.95 13.42 7.32
C PRO A 321 -12.74 14.35 6.11
N TYR A 322 -13.17 13.90 4.92
CA TYR A 322 -12.99 14.60 3.65
C TYR A 322 -14.26 15.38 3.25
N LYS A 323 -14.09 16.57 2.73
CA LYS A 323 -15.19 17.48 2.31
C LYS A 323 -16.21 17.69 3.43
N GLU A 324 -17.50 17.47 3.18
CA GLU A 324 -18.59 17.63 4.14
C GLU A 324 -18.50 16.70 5.36
N VAL A 325 -17.74 15.62 5.28
CA VAL A 325 -17.52 14.72 6.43
C VAL A 325 -16.69 15.39 7.50
N LEU A 326 -15.86 16.39 7.15
CA LEU A 326 -15.13 17.19 8.14
C LEU A 326 -16.07 18.02 9.01
N ASP A 327 -17.13 18.57 8.44
CA ASP A 327 -18.15 19.32 9.20
C ASP A 327 -18.88 18.41 10.18
N VAL A 328 -19.23 17.19 9.74
CA VAL A 328 -19.82 16.16 10.62
C VAL A 328 -18.86 15.76 11.74
N TYR A 329 -17.58 15.58 11.43
CA TYR A 329 -16.55 15.26 12.41
C TYR A 329 -16.40 16.40 13.43
N ASN A 330 -16.29 17.64 12.99
CA ASN A 330 -16.17 18.82 13.85
C ASN A 330 -17.45 19.07 14.70
N ARG A 331 -18.59 18.53 14.28
CA ARG A 331 -19.83 18.55 15.06
C ARG A 331 -19.81 17.55 16.23
N GLY A 332 -18.70 16.83 16.44
CA GLY A 332 -18.51 15.93 17.57
C GLY A 332 -18.84 14.46 17.24
N LEU A 333 -18.61 14.02 16.02
CA LEU A 333 -18.62 12.60 15.68
C LEU A 333 -17.57 11.85 16.51
N GLN A 334 -17.95 10.74 17.13
CA GLN A 334 -17.07 9.94 17.96
C GLN A 334 -16.52 8.76 17.17
N LEU A 335 -15.21 8.52 17.31
CA LEU A 335 -14.51 7.38 16.71
C LEU A 335 -13.87 6.53 17.82
N PRO A 336 -13.85 5.20 17.69
CA PRO A 336 -13.02 4.35 18.55
C PRO A 336 -11.57 4.82 18.56
N ASP A 337 -10.90 4.73 19.71
CA ASP A 337 -9.57 5.34 19.93
C ASP A 337 -8.48 4.74 19.03
N ASP A 338 -8.62 3.47 18.65
CA ASP A 338 -7.74 2.71 17.78
C ASP A 338 -7.86 3.04 16.29
N VAL A 339 -8.96 3.69 15.87
CA VAL A 339 -9.16 4.09 14.45
C VAL A 339 -8.21 5.23 14.08
N THR A 340 -7.43 5.02 13.03
CA THR A 340 -6.53 6.04 12.50
C THR A 340 -7.29 7.13 11.75
N ILE A 341 -7.09 8.39 12.12
CA ILE A 341 -7.70 9.53 11.41
C ILE A 341 -6.78 9.93 10.25
N ILE A 342 -7.30 9.91 9.04
CA ILE A 342 -6.57 10.34 7.83
C ILE A 342 -6.93 11.78 7.51
N TRP A 343 -5.98 12.70 7.70
CA TRP A 343 -6.18 14.10 7.37
C TRP A 343 -5.93 14.35 5.89
N PRO A 344 -6.92 14.86 5.13
CA PRO A 344 -6.71 15.26 3.75
C PRO A 344 -6.04 16.63 3.68
N ASP A 345 -5.32 16.86 2.59
CA ASP A 345 -4.95 18.22 2.20
C ASP A 345 -6.16 18.99 1.62
N ASP A 346 -5.96 20.23 1.21
CA ASP A 346 -6.99 21.07 0.59
C ASP A 346 -7.13 20.84 -0.93
N ASN A 347 -6.64 19.72 -1.45
CA ASN A 347 -6.54 19.35 -2.86
C ASN A 347 -5.43 20.11 -3.64
N TYR A 348 -4.72 21.02 -2.98
CA TYR A 348 -3.66 21.84 -3.57
C TYR A 348 -2.35 21.71 -2.80
N GLY A 349 -2.23 20.71 -1.94
CA GLY A 349 -1.02 20.39 -1.20
C GLY A 349 -0.90 21.05 0.17
N TYR A 350 -1.89 21.81 0.66
CA TYR A 350 -1.84 22.42 1.99
C TYR A 350 -2.68 21.64 3.01
N MET A 351 -2.06 21.24 4.11
CA MET A 351 -2.71 20.58 5.23
C MET A 351 -3.45 21.62 6.10
N LYS A 352 -4.76 21.79 5.86
CA LYS A 352 -5.59 22.78 6.60
C LYS A 352 -5.95 22.32 8.00
N ARG A 353 -5.91 21.02 8.28
CA ARG A 353 -6.18 20.45 9.58
C ARG A 353 -5.21 19.29 9.86
N LEU A 354 -4.71 19.28 11.07
CA LEU A 354 -3.92 18.20 11.66
C LEU A 354 -4.51 17.82 13.02
N SER A 355 -4.02 16.74 13.59
CA SER A 355 -4.49 16.26 14.90
C SER A 355 -4.27 17.30 16.01
N SER A 356 -5.33 17.61 16.75
CA SER A 356 -5.26 18.40 17.98
C SER A 356 -4.43 17.68 19.04
N PRO A 357 -4.00 18.35 20.13
CA PRO A 357 -3.28 17.69 21.21
C PRO A 357 -4.04 16.52 21.85
N GLU A 358 -5.37 16.54 21.81
CA GLU A 358 -6.21 15.43 22.26
C GLU A 358 -6.17 14.27 21.27
N GLU A 359 -6.37 14.56 20.00
CA GLU A 359 -6.34 13.57 18.92
C GLU A 359 -4.96 12.91 18.81
N GLN A 360 -3.87 13.62 19.09
CA GLN A 360 -2.50 13.07 19.11
C GLN A 360 -2.30 12.01 20.19
N ARG A 361 -3.13 11.97 21.25
CA ARG A 361 -3.05 10.95 22.31
C ARG A 361 -3.77 9.65 21.96
N ARG A 362 -4.56 9.63 20.90
CA ARG A 362 -5.28 8.44 20.43
C ARG A 362 -4.30 7.33 20.07
N SER A 363 -4.64 6.08 20.39
CA SER A 363 -3.84 4.91 20.05
C SER A 363 -3.77 4.67 18.53
N GLY A 364 -4.84 4.99 17.81
CA GLY A 364 -4.91 4.95 16.35
C GLY A 364 -4.05 6.01 15.65
N ARG A 365 -3.66 7.09 16.38
CA ARG A 365 -2.85 8.20 15.82
C ARG A 365 -3.49 8.78 14.56
N SER A 366 -2.68 9.22 13.59
CA SER A 366 -3.20 9.75 12.34
C SER A 366 -2.36 9.39 11.12
N GLY A 367 -2.84 9.78 9.97
CA GLY A 367 -2.21 9.66 8.67
C GLY A 367 -2.58 10.83 7.77
N VAL A 368 -2.15 10.76 6.53
CA VAL A 368 -2.45 11.76 5.51
C VAL A 368 -3.02 11.15 4.24
N TYR A 369 -3.92 11.87 3.61
CA TYR A 369 -4.34 11.69 2.22
C TYR A 369 -3.93 12.95 1.45
N TYR A 370 -2.95 12.81 0.57
CA TYR A 370 -2.26 13.92 -0.05
C TYR A 370 -2.37 13.86 -1.58
N HIS A 371 -2.52 15.01 -2.24
CA HIS A 371 -2.68 15.07 -3.69
C HIS A 371 -1.40 15.54 -4.38
N SER A 372 -0.88 14.74 -5.33
CA SER A 372 0.13 15.21 -6.28
C SER A 372 -0.46 16.09 -7.38
N SER A 373 -1.72 15.82 -7.74
CA SER A 373 -2.60 16.65 -8.54
C SER A 373 -4.05 16.38 -8.13
N TYR A 374 -4.97 17.26 -8.50
CA TYR A 374 -6.38 17.14 -8.10
C TYR A 374 -7.32 17.10 -9.30
N LEU A 375 -8.18 16.07 -9.34
CA LEU A 375 -9.32 15.99 -10.26
C LEU A 375 -10.50 16.75 -9.67
N GLY A 376 -10.86 17.90 -10.25
CA GLY A 376 -12.01 18.69 -9.82
C GLY A 376 -12.01 20.13 -10.30
N ARG A 377 -13.17 20.77 -10.19
CA ARG A 377 -13.33 22.18 -10.57
C ARG A 377 -12.65 23.09 -9.53
N PRO A 378 -12.01 24.19 -9.97
CA PRO A 378 -12.02 24.78 -11.34
C PRO A 378 -10.82 24.36 -12.22
N HIS A 379 -10.13 23.27 -11.94
CA HIS A 379 -8.85 22.92 -12.59
C HIS A 379 -9.01 21.99 -13.77
N ASP A 380 -8.19 22.26 -14.80
CA ASP A 380 -8.09 21.47 -16.02
C ASP A 380 -6.80 20.63 -16.10
N TYR A 381 -5.96 20.62 -15.02
CA TYR A 381 -4.64 19.96 -14.99
C TYR A 381 -4.69 18.64 -14.23
N LEU A 382 -5.65 17.81 -14.53
CA LEU A 382 -6.08 16.73 -13.65
C LEU A 382 -5.07 15.61 -13.46
N TRP A 383 -4.21 15.38 -14.43
CA TRP A 383 -3.18 14.34 -14.37
C TRP A 383 -1.75 14.88 -14.47
N MET A 384 -1.57 16.18 -14.41
CA MET A 384 -0.26 16.81 -14.34
C MET A 384 0.13 16.97 -12.87
N ASN A 385 1.38 16.63 -12.55
CA ASN A 385 1.94 16.82 -11.22
C ASN A 385 2.04 18.33 -10.91
N THR A 386 1.08 18.86 -10.17
CA THR A 386 0.95 20.29 -9.89
C THR A 386 1.47 20.69 -8.51
N THR A 387 1.63 19.74 -7.58
CA THR A 387 2.12 19.99 -6.23
C THR A 387 3.65 19.92 -6.19
N SER A 388 4.30 21.01 -5.78
CA SER A 388 5.76 21.03 -5.73
C SER A 388 6.30 20.12 -4.60
N PRO A 389 7.46 19.46 -4.79
CA PRO A 389 8.07 18.65 -3.74
C PRO A 389 8.46 19.46 -2.50
N THR A 390 8.76 20.74 -2.64
CA THR A 390 9.07 21.60 -1.49
C THR A 390 7.85 21.81 -0.60
N LEU A 391 6.69 22.07 -1.21
CA LEU A 391 5.43 22.16 -0.47
C LEU A 391 5.07 20.82 0.17
N MET A 392 5.20 19.74 -0.60
CA MET A 392 4.97 18.37 -0.11
C MET A 392 5.83 18.06 1.13
N TYR A 393 7.12 18.39 1.08
CA TYR A 393 8.03 18.18 2.21
C TYR A 393 7.59 18.97 3.45
N GLU A 394 7.29 20.26 3.28
CA GLU A 394 6.88 21.14 4.38
C GLU A 394 5.61 20.64 5.05
N GLU A 395 4.57 20.35 4.28
CA GLU A 395 3.27 19.98 4.80
C GLU A 395 3.26 18.56 5.40
N LEU A 396 3.93 17.61 4.77
CA LEU A 396 4.03 16.25 5.29
C LEU A 396 4.91 16.17 6.54
N ARG A 397 5.95 17.02 6.64
CA ARG A 397 6.74 17.12 7.85
C ARG A 397 5.91 17.65 9.03
N LYS A 398 5.11 18.69 8.83
CA LYS A 398 4.17 19.19 9.83
C LYS A 398 3.17 18.11 10.27
N ALA A 399 2.66 17.35 9.30
CA ALA A 399 1.73 16.26 9.60
C ALA A 399 2.41 15.15 10.43
N TYR A 400 3.61 14.74 10.06
CA TYR A 400 4.38 13.75 10.80
C TYR A 400 4.68 14.19 12.24
N ASP A 401 5.10 15.43 12.43
CA ASP A 401 5.38 16.00 13.74
C ASP A 401 4.08 16.13 14.59
N SER A 402 2.91 16.07 13.94
CA SER A 402 1.57 16.03 14.56
C SER A 402 0.98 14.61 14.63
N THR A 403 1.83 13.58 14.69
CA THR A 403 1.48 12.15 14.84
C THR A 403 0.92 11.44 13.60
N ALA A 404 1.03 12.01 12.42
CA ALA A 404 0.62 11.33 11.18
C ALA A 404 1.69 10.32 10.71
N ASP A 405 1.83 9.22 11.45
CA ASP A 405 2.81 8.15 11.20
C ASP A 405 2.19 6.78 10.90
N ARG A 406 0.85 6.71 10.80
CA ARG A 406 0.17 5.43 10.56
C ARG A 406 -0.05 5.12 9.11
N VAL A 407 -0.60 6.06 8.35
CA VAL A 407 -0.92 5.87 6.93
C VAL A 407 -0.55 7.13 6.15
N TRP A 408 0.24 6.96 5.11
CA TRP A 408 0.47 7.98 4.10
C TRP A 408 -0.01 7.49 2.76
N LEU A 409 -1.06 8.13 2.25
CA LEU A 409 -1.70 7.80 0.98
C LEU A 409 -1.57 8.98 0.02
N LEU A 410 -0.81 8.79 -1.06
CA LEU A 410 -0.68 9.78 -2.13
C LEU A 410 -1.70 9.51 -3.23
N ASN A 411 -2.58 10.46 -3.50
CA ASN A 411 -3.35 10.46 -4.74
C ASN A 411 -2.39 10.70 -5.91
N ALA A 412 -2.06 9.62 -6.61
CA ALA A 412 -1.11 9.62 -7.73
C ALA A 412 -1.83 9.64 -9.09
N GLY A 413 -3.17 9.74 -9.07
CA GLY A 413 -3.96 9.69 -10.29
C GLY A 413 -3.72 8.44 -11.11
N ASP A 414 -3.05 8.60 -12.25
CA ASP A 414 -2.72 7.54 -13.20
C ASP A 414 -1.32 6.93 -13.04
N ILE A 415 -0.55 7.33 -12.04
CA ILE A 415 0.89 7.02 -11.86
C ILE A 415 1.76 7.81 -12.87
N LYS A 416 1.52 7.67 -14.17
CA LYS A 416 2.22 8.45 -15.22
C LYS A 416 2.01 9.93 -15.01
N SER A 417 3.06 10.70 -15.29
CA SER A 417 3.33 12.11 -15.00
C SER A 417 3.49 12.44 -13.49
N CYS A 418 3.22 11.50 -12.58
CA CYS A 418 3.43 11.68 -11.15
C CYS A 418 4.65 10.91 -10.60
N GLU A 419 5.49 10.34 -11.48
CA GLU A 419 6.63 9.49 -11.11
C GLU A 419 7.54 10.17 -10.08
N PHE A 420 7.86 11.44 -10.33
CA PHE A 420 8.72 12.21 -9.44
C PHE A 420 8.07 12.45 -8.06
N ALA A 421 6.78 12.80 -8.03
CA ALA A 421 6.05 13.01 -6.78
C ALA A 421 5.92 11.72 -5.98
N VAL A 422 5.64 10.59 -6.65
CA VAL A 422 5.53 9.28 -6.01
C VAL A 422 6.88 8.86 -5.42
N ASP A 423 7.98 8.99 -6.19
CA ASP A 423 9.32 8.64 -5.71
C ASP A 423 9.71 9.50 -4.50
N PHE A 424 9.49 10.81 -4.59
CA PHE A 424 9.79 11.76 -3.51
C PHE A 424 8.97 11.47 -2.25
N PHE A 425 7.65 11.32 -2.39
CA PHE A 425 6.73 11.03 -1.27
C PHE A 425 7.10 9.75 -0.51
N LEU A 426 7.45 8.69 -1.26
CA LEU A 426 7.80 7.41 -0.65
C LEU A 426 9.24 7.36 -0.12
N ALA A 427 10.10 8.29 -0.55
CA ALA A 427 11.46 8.40 -0.07
C ALA A 427 11.61 9.25 1.21
N MET A 428 10.60 10.08 1.54
CA MET A 428 10.55 10.87 2.78
C MET A 428 10.47 10.00 4.01
#